data_7a5911525f480c7236098b12c4935ca0
#
_entry.id   7a5911525f480c7236098b12c4935ca0
#
_cell.length_a   1.000
_cell.length_b   1.000
_cell.length_c   1.000
_cell.angle_alpha   90.00
_cell.angle_beta   90.00
_cell.angle_gamma   90.00
#
_symmetry.space_group_name_H-M   'P 1'
#
loop_
_entity.id
_entity.type
_entity.pdbx_description
1 polymer ?
#
loop_
_entity_poly.entity_id
_entity_poly.type
_entity_poly.pdbx_seq_one_letter_code
_entity_poly.pdbx_strand_id
1 'polypeptide(L)'
;MNPTNTKFSLLHVEDDPMLVELVMIAFGKFGFSGESISAGSVKEALELLDTKERAGEPFSLILTDMKLPDGTGLDLIREVRSSSYWHLTPVVVLSSEVAPGTIDSAYALGANCYVSKVSATRQILVSLKALYECWMEGAILPQSHSVDRVQDLLAKSVALRTRTANFYMGLARAFEAVPEEEGFWLDRALYEGNISNLLVFFRGSLRGADTPLKLLEHIGTMQVRVRDALAKAENQLNANSSPSPVEAYRWVLDIMDVLDEEIFAQVLGLLFPKEPVATAALMARAAGQMQDLAARVLERTEEPLLHVKAARLRAWADRLNAGVPGGQA
;
A
#
# COMPACT_ATOMS: atom_id res chain seq x y z
N MET A 1 -16.24 10.48 -25.94
CA MET A 1 -16.65 9.16 -25.43
C MET A 1 -15.61 8.77 -24.39
N ASN A 2 -15.96 8.77 -23.11
CA ASN A 2 -15.07 8.38 -22.01
C ASN A 2 -14.88 6.86 -22.02
N PRO A 3 -13.65 6.32 -22.01
CA PRO A 3 -13.39 4.90 -22.21
C PRO A 3 -13.40 4.05 -20.94
N THR A 4 -13.97 4.51 -19.83
CA THR A 4 -14.09 3.68 -18.63
C THR A 4 -15.50 3.81 -18.06
N ASN A 5 -16.30 2.76 -18.27
CA ASN A 5 -17.65 2.59 -17.71
C ASN A 5 -17.57 2.23 -16.21
N THR A 6 -16.81 2.99 -15.43
CA THR A 6 -16.85 2.86 -13.97
C THR A 6 -18.08 3.62 -13.47
N LYS A 7 -19.04 2.87 -12.92
CA LYS A 7 -20.23 3.42 -12.30
C LYS A 7 -19.83 4.34 -11.15
N PHE A 8 -20.36 5.57 -11.13
CA PHE A 8 -20.09 6.52 -10.04
C PHE A 8 -20.44 5.91 -8.68
N SER A 9 -19.52 5.97 -7.71
CA SER A 9 -19.70 5.41 -6.36
C SER A 9 -19.60 6.53 -5.33
N LEU A 10 -20.65 6.72 -4.53
CA LEU A 10 -20.79 7.74 -3.50
C LEU A 10 -20.74 7.12 -2.11
N LEU A 11 -19.87 7.60 -1.23
CA LEU A 11 -19.97 7.38 0.21
C LEU A 11 -20.68 8.58 0.84
N HIS A 12 -21.82 8.35 1.51
CA HIS A 12 -22.56 9.38 2.23
C HIS A 12 -22.51 9.12 3.74
N VAL A 13 -21.77 9.95 4.49
CA VAL A 13 -21.56 9.81 5.93
C VAL A 13 -22.46 10.79 6.67
N GLU A 14 -23.52 10.26 7.28
CA GLU A 14 -24.60 11.01 7.90
C GLU A 14 -25.32 10.11 8.89
N ASP A 15 -25.54 10.57 10.11
CA ASP A 15 -26.23 9.83 11.17
C ASP A 15 -27.76 9.98 11.16
N ASP A 16 -28.28 10.95 10.43
CA ASP A 16 -29.72 11.13 10.23
C ASP A 16 -30.22 10.35 8.99
N PRO A 17 -30.92 9.22 9.16
CA PRO A 17 -31.41 8.42 8.05
C PRO A 17 -32.43 9.15 7.16
N MET A 18 -33.19 10.12 7.71
CA MET A 18 -34.12 10.91 6.93
C MET A 18 -33.38 11.84 5.97
N LEU A 19 -32.23 12.37 6.38
CA LEU A 19 -31.42 13.23 5.54
C LEU A 19 -30.68 12.40 4.46
N VAL A 20 -30.21 11.21 4.79
CA VAL A 20 -29.67 10.26 3.81
C VAL A 20 -30.71 9.98 2.72
N GLU A 21 -31.93 9.67 3.10
CA GLU A 21 -33.03 9.40 2.16
C GLU A 21 -33.36 10.64 1.30
N LEU A 22 -33.46 11.83 1.93
CA LEU A 22 -33.73 13.09 1.23
C LEU A 22 -32.69 13.38 0.14
N VAL A 23 -31.39 13.24 0.47
CA VAL A 23 -30.30 13.47 -0.48
C VAL A 23 -30.40 12.48 -1.64
N MET A 24 -30.66 11.21 -1.36
CA MET A 24 -30.77 10.18 -2.39
C MET A 24 -31.98 10.35 -3.29
N ILE A 25 -33.15 10.75 -2.74
CA ILE A 25 -34.31 11.10 -3.53
C ILE A 25 -34.03 12.31 -4.43
N ALA A 26 -33.34 13.33 -3.90
CA ALA A 26 -32.98 14.51 -4.68
C ALA A 26 -32.04 14.15 -5.84
N PHE A 27 -30.97 13.40 -5.56
CA PHE A 27 -30.02 12.95 -6.57
C PHE A 27 -30.66 12.05 -7.62
N GLY A 28 -31.53 11.12 -7.21
CA GLY A 28 -32.32 10.31 -8.15
C GLY A 28 -33.18 11.14 -9.09
N LYS A 29 -33.81 12.22 -8.60
CA LYS A 29 -34.58 13.19 -9.44
C LYS A 29 -33.68 13.98 -10.40
N PHE A 30 -32.42 14.18 -10.08
CA PHE A 30 -31.47 14.86 -10.95
C PHE A 30 -30.79 13.90 -11.96
N GLY A 31 -31.05 12.58 -11.87
CA GLY A 31 -30.52 11.60 -12.82
C GLY A 31 -29.41 10.71 -12.28
N PHE A 32 -29.13 10.73 -10.98
CA PHE A 32 -28.12 9.86 -10.40
C PHE A 32 -28.47 8.38 -10.60
N SER A 33 -27.57 7.64 -11.22
CA SER A 33 -27.68 6.20 -11.49
C SER A 33 -26.48 5.41 -10.94
N GLY A 34 -25.65 6.07 -10.12
CA GLY A 34 -24.47 5.48 -9.48
C GLY A 34 -24.81 4.51 -8.35
N GLU A 35 -23.76 4.00 -7.71
CA GLU A 35 -23.84 3.30 -6.42
C GLU A 35 -23.78 4.34 -5.29
N SER A 36 -24.59 4.17 -4.25
CA SER A 36 -24.48 4.95 -3.03
C SER A 36 -24.46 4.03 -1.82
N ILE A 37 -23.47 4.23 -0.96
CA ILE A 37 -23.35 3.54 0.33
C ILE A 37 -23.37 4.61 1.42
N SER A 38 -24.14 4.39 2.49
CA SER A 38 -24.19 5.28 3.64
C SER A 38 -23.48 4.72 4.84
N ALA A 39 -22.93 5.61 5.67
CA ALA A 39 -22.35 5.31 6.98
C ALA A 39 -22.93 6.29 8.01
N GLY A 40 -23.33 5.80 9.19
CA GLY A 40 -23.87 6.62 10.26
C GLY A 40 -22.83 7.15 11.24
N SER A 41 -21.53 6.89 11.04
CA SER A 41 -20.45 7.27 11.94
C SER A 41 -19.11 7.34 11.24
N VAL A 42 -18.12 8.00 11.87
CA VAL A 42 -16.74 8.03 11.36
C VAL A 42 -16.16 6.61 11.28
N LYS A 43 -16.37 5.81 12.31
CA LYS A 43 -15.89 4.43 12.38
C LYS A 43 -16.44 3.59 11.22
N GLU A 44 -17.74 3.62 11.00
CA GLU A 44 -18.39 2.88 9.92
C GLU A 44 -17.89 3.34 8.54
N ALA A 45 -17.70 4.66 8.37
CA ALA A 45 -17.11 5.20 7.14
C ALA A 45 -15.70 4.67 6.88
N LEU A 46 -14.84 4.61 7.91
CA LEU A 46 -13.48 4.09 7.79
C LEU A 46 -13.46 2.58 7.50
N GLU A 47 -14.37 1.80 8.08
CA GLU A 47 -14.53 0.37 7.78
C GLU A 47 -14.97 0.12 6.33
N LEU A 48 -15.87 0.97 5.81
CA LEU A 48 -16.29 0.94 4.40
C LEU A 48 -15.14 1.34 3.47
N LEU A 49 -14.38 2.38 3.81
CA LEU A 49 -13.19 2.78 3.04
C LEU A 49 -12.16 1.64 2.98
N ASP A 50 -11.84 1.00 4.10
CA ASP A 50 -10.92 -0.14 4.15
C ASP A 50 -11.44 -1.34 3.32
N THR A 51 -12.74 -1.62 3.38
CA THR A 51 -13.37 -2.70 2.60
C THR A 51 -13.31 -2.42 1.11
N LYS A 52 -13.64 -1.20 0.68
CA LYS A 52 -13.59 -0.77 -0.73
C LYS A 52 -12.15 -0.68 -1.25
N GLU A 53 -11.20 -0.25 -0.41
CA GLU A 53 -9.77 -0.26 -0.74
C GLU A 53 -9.28 -1.68 -1.02
N ARG A 54 -9.61 -2.66 -0.16
CA ARG A 54 -9.25 -4.06 -0.35
C ARG A 54 -9.88 -4.66 -1.61
N ALA A 55 -11.10 -4.28 -1.93
CA ALA A 55 -11.78 -4.71 -3.15
C ALA A 55 -11.26 -4.01 -4.42
N GLY A 56 -10.48 -2.92 -4.28
CA GLY A 56 -10.06 -2.09 -5.40
C GLY A 56 -11.21 -1.32 -6.07
N GLU A 57 -12.29 -1.04 -5.32
CA GLU A 57 -13.50 -0.37 -5.76
C GLU A 57 -13.59 1.03 -5.16
N PRO A 58 -12.94 2.06 -5.74
CA PRO A 58 -12.87 3.37 -5.12
C PRO A 58 -14.22 4.09 -5.12
N PHE A 59 -14.45 4.86 -4.06
CA PHE A 59 -15.49 5.89 -4.09
C PHE A 59 -15.08 7.05 -5.00
N SER A 60 -16.03 7.51 -5.81
CA SER A 60 -15.84 8.68 -6.67
C SER A 60 -15.96 9.99 -5.89
N LEU A 61 -16.73 10.00 -4.81
CA LEU A 61 -17.00 11.15 -3.95
C LEU A 61 -17.34 10.68 -2.53
N ILE A 62 -16.87 11.42 -1.54
CA ILE A 62 -17.27 11.30 -0.14
C ILE A 62 -18.09 12.55 0.21
N LEU A 63 -19.32 12.36 0.64
CA LEU A 63 -20.18 13.41 1.20
C LEU A 63 -20.30 13.15 2.69
N THR A 64 -19.94 14.11 3.54
CA THR A 64 -19.94 13.92 5.00
C THR A 64 -20.61 15.05 5.75
N ASP A 65 -21.35 14.72 6.81
CA ASP A 65 -21.68 15.73 7.81
C ASP A 65 -20.46 16.10 8.65
N MET A 66 -20.55 17.24 9.33
CA MET A 66 -19.57 17.71 10.28
C MET A 66 -19.75 17.07 11.65
N LYS A 67 -20.98 16.79 12.07
CA LYS A 67 -21.32 16.21 13.37
C LYS A 67 -21.72 14.76 13.21
N LEU A 68 -20.97 13.87 13.79
CA LEU A 68 -21.19 12.43 13.78
C LEU A 68 -21.15 11.91 15.22
N PRO A 69 -21.81 10.79 15.56
CA PRO A 69 -21.97 10.33 16.93
C PRO A 69 -20.67 9.94 17.63
N ASP A 70 -19.63 9.59 16.87
CA ASP A 70 -18.35 9.11 17.37
C ASP A 70 -17.16 10.01 16.99
N GLY A 71 -17.42 11.15 16.34
CA GLY A 71 -16.37 12.08 15.90
C GLY A 71 -16.91 13.22 15.05
N THR A 72 -16.07 13.73 14.18
CA THR A 72 -16.41 14.87 13.31
C THR A 72 -16.04 14.59 11.86
N GLY A 73 -16.67 15.30 10.92
CA GLY A 73 -16.24 15.30 9.52
C GLY A 73 -14.76 15.71 9.33
N LEU A 74 -14.21 16.53 10.27
CA LEU A 74 -12.78 16.88 10.24
C LEU A 74 -11.88 15.66 10.49
N ASP A 75 -12.31 14.75 11.36
CA ASP A 75 -11.58 13.51 11.65
C ASP A 75 -11.58 12.62 10.42
N LEU A 76 -12.72 12.46 9.77
CA LEU A 76 -12.82 11.71 8.52
C LEU A 76 -11.95 12.35 7.41
N ILE A 77 -11.98 13.68 7.24
CA ILE A 77 -11.13 14.36 6.24
C ILE A 77 -9.67 14.08 6.51
N ARG A 78 -9.22 14.15 7.77
CA ARG A 78 -7.83 13.89 8.16
C ARG A 78 -7.41 12.47 7.79
N GLU A 79 -8.23 11.47 8.11
CA GLU A 79 -7.97 10.07 7.77
C GLU A 79 -7.92 9.85 6.24
N VAL A 80 -8.88 10.38 5.50
CA VAL A 80 -8.90 10.33 4.02
C VAL A 80 -7.64 10.97 3.44
N ARG A 81 -7.21 12.14 3.92
CA ARG A 81 -6.02 12.85 3.39
C ARG A 81 -4.71 12.21 3.82
N SER A 82 -4.67 11.49 4.92
CA SER A 82 -3.49 10.72 5.35
C SER A 82 -3.36 9.38 4.63
N SER A 83 -4.44 8.88 4.01
CA SER A 83 -4.44 7.63 3.26
C SER A 83 -3.70 7.78 1.93
N SER A 84 -2.82 6.83 1.62
CA SER A 84 -2.18 6.75 0.30
C SER A 84 -3.16 6.37 -0.82
N TYR A 85 -4.29 5.77 -0.49
CA TYR A 85 -5.31 5.35 -1.46
C TYR A 85 -6.40 6.41 -1.65
N TRP A 86 -6.88 7.04 -0.56
CA TRP A 86 -8.04 7.94 -0.58
C TRP A 86 -7.69 9.43 -0.67
N HIS A 87 -6.42 9.83 -0.55
CA HIS A 87 -6.01 11.24 -0.42
C HIS A 87 -6.46 12.16 -1.56
N LEU A 88 -6.68 11.60 -2.77
CA LEU A 88 -7.19 12.34 -3.92
C LEU A 88 -8.72 12.27 -4.07
N THR A 89 -9.41 11.40 -3.32
CA THR A 89 -10.88 11.31 -3.40
C THR A 89 -11.50 12.62 -2.94
N PRO A 90 -12.36 13.24 -3.74
CA PRO A 90 -13.04 14.44 -3.31
C PRO A 90 -13.87 14.22 -2.06
N VAL A 91 -13.73 15.15 -1.10
CA VAL A 91 -14.54 15.19 0.12
C VAL A 91 -15.32 16.48 0.15
N VAL A 92 -16.64 16.35 0.17
CA VAL A 92 -17.58 17.46 0.29
C VAL A 92 -18.26 17.39 1.65
N VAL A 93 -18.22 18.48 2.38
CA VAL A 93 -18.95 18.61 3.65
C VAL A 93 -20.36 19.15 3.35
N LEU A 94 -21.38 18.47 3.88
CA LEU A 94 -22.77 18.93 3.86
C LEU A 94 -23.23 19.03 5.30
N SER A 95 -23.29 20.26 5.88
CA SER A 95 -23.56 20.44 7.30
C SER A 95 -24.40 21.68 7.63
N SER A 96 -25.12 21.61 8.73
CA SER A 96 -25.79 22.78 9.32
C SER A 96 -24.84 23.64 10.19
N GLU A 97 -23.65 23.17 10.49
CA GLU A 97 -22.61 23.94 11.18
C GLU A 97 -21.99 24.94 10.19
N VAL A 98 -22.10 26.24 10.50
CA VAL A 98 -21.62 27.32 9.61
C VAL A 98 -20.66 28.28 10.31
N ALA A 99 -20.10 27.88 11.46
CA ALA A 99 -19.11 28.68 12.13
C ALA A 99 -17.86 28.87 11.25
N PRO A 100 -17.37 30.10 11.05
CA PRO A 100 -16.21 30.37 10.17
C PRO A 100 -15.01 29.49 10.48
N GLY A 101 -14.66 29.33 11.77
CA GLY A 101 -13.51 28.53 12.17
C GLY A 101 -13.65 27.03 11.83
N THR A 102 -14.87 26.48 11.80
CA THR A 102 -15.14 25.10 11.38
C THR A 102 -14.97 24.96 9.89
N ILE A 103 -15.50 25.92 9.12
CA ILE A 103 -15.37 25.94 7.64
C ILE A 103 -13.90 26.06 7.26
N ASP A 104 -13.16 27.00 7.85
CA ASP A 104 -11.72 27.21 7.59
C ASP A 104 -10.92 25.95 7.93
N SER A 105 -11.24 25.28 9.03
CA SER A 105 -10.59 24.02 9.42
C SER A 105 -10.84 22.92 8.42
N ALA A 106 -12.07 22.80 7.88
CA ALA A 106 -12.38 21.79 6.88
C ALA A 106 -11.55 21.99 5.60
N TYR A 107 -11.48 23.24 5.09
CA TYR A 107 -10.65 23.54 3.91
C TYR A 107 -9.16 23.36 4.19
N ALA A 108 -8.67 23.78 5.36
CA ALA A 108 -7.26 23.61 5.76
C ALA A 108 -6.86 22.13 5.84
N LEU A 109 -7.78 21.24 6.22
CA LEU A 109 -7.57 19.78 6.23
C LEU A 109 -7.75 19.14 4.85
N GLY A 110 -8.21 19.90 3.84
CA GLY A 110 -8.31 19.40 2.47
C GLY A 110 -9.72 18.99 2.03
N ALA A 111 -10.78 19.51 2.65
CA ALA A 111 -12.12 19.44 2.05
C ALA A 111 -12.13 20.13 0.69
N ASN A 112 -12.84 19.57 -0.28
CA ASN A 112 -12.94 20.13 -1.63
C ASN A 112 -14.10 21.13 -1.75
N CYS A 113 -15.12 21.00 -0.89
CA CYS A 113 -16.25 21.91 -0.85
C CYS A 113 -16.94 21.82 0.52
N TYR A 114 -17.57 22.94 0.93
CA TYR A 114 -18.41 23.01 2.11
C TYR A 114 -19.78 23.53 1.72
N VAL A 115 -20.82 22.75 1.94
CA VAL A 115 -22.21 23.06 1.58
C VAL A 115 -23.04 23.16 2.84
N SER A 116 -23.73 24.27 3.02
CA SER A 116 -24.63 24.47 4.16
C SER A 116 -25.96 23.74 3.99
N LYS A 117 -26.37 22.97 5.00
CA LYS A 117 -27.73 22.43 5.16
C LYS A 117 -28.67 23.56 5.63
N VAL A 118 -29.02 24.49 4.75
CA VAL A 118 -29.87 25.61 5.13
C VAL A 118 -31.29 25.14 5.52
N SER A 119 -31.85 25.71 6.57
CA SER A 119 -33.08 25.28 7.23
C SER A 119 -34.36 25.31 6.37
N ALA A 120 -34.32 25.86 5.16
CA ALA A 120 -35.47 25.89 4.26
C ALA A 120 -35.37 24.77 3.22
N THR A 121 -36.36 23.88 3.19
CA THR A 121 -36.43 22.69 2.28
C THR A 121 -36.17 23.04 0.81
N ARG A 122 -36.62 24.18 0.35
CA ARG A 122 -36.40 24.63 -1.03
C ARG A 122 -34.95 24.99 -1.30
N GLN A 123 -34.25 25.53 -0.32
CA GLN A 123 -32.86 25.99 -0.46
C GLN A 123 -31.87 24.85 -0.40
N ILE A 124 -32.12 23.81 0.42
CA ILE A 124 -31.30 22.59 0.42
C ILE A 124 -31.35 21.87 -0.93
N LEU A 125 -32.54 21.82 -1.59
CA LEU A 125 -32.65 21.21 -2.90
C LEU A 125 -31.85 21.96 -3.98
N VAL A 126 -31.76 23.30 -3.89
CA VAL A 126 -30.91 24.12 -4.78
C VAL A 126 -29.42 23.79 -4.54
N SER A 127 -29.00 23.71 -3.29
CA SER A 127 -27.61 23.35 -2.92
C SER A 127 -27.26 21.93 -3.36
N LEU A 128 -28.18 20.97 -3.16
CA LEU A 128 -27.99 19.58 -3.60
C LEU A 128 -27.95 19.47 -5.13
N LYS A 129 -28.72 20.28 -5.83
CA LYS A 129 -28.67 20.32 -7.31
C LYS A 129 -27.34 20.86 -7.80
N ALA A 130 -26.86 21.96 -7.23
CA ALA A 130 -25.55 22.52 -7.58
C ALA A 130 -24.41 21.55 -7.28
N LEU A 131 -24.48 20.83 -6.16
CA LEU A 131 -23.53 19.78 -5.79
C LEU A 131 -23.56 18.65 -6.83
N TYR A 132 -24.75 18.17 -7.19
CA TYR A 132 -24.92 17.12 -8.18
C TYR A 132 -24.34 17.54 -9.56
N GLU A 133 -24.74 18.72 -10.07
CA GLU A 133 -24.26 19.23 -11.35
C GLU A 133 -22.75 19.44 -11.36
N CYS A 134 -22.16 19.92 -10.24
CA CYS A 134 -20.73 20.11 -10.13
C CYS A 134 -19.97 18.79 -10.10
N TRP A 135 -20.30 17.88 -9.17
CA TRP A 135 -19.46 16.73 -8.86
C TRP A 135 -19.81 15.47 -9.65
N MET A 136 -21.08 15.31 -10.06
CA MET A 136 -21.54 14.09 -10.74
C MET A 136 -21.65 14.25 -12.25
N GLU A 137 -21.84 15.48 -12.74
CA GLU A 137 -21.95 15.77 -14.18
C GLU A 137 -20.74 16.55 -14.72
N GLY A 138 -20.27 17.57 -13.99
CA GLY A 138 -19.29 18.53 -14.50
C GLY A 138 -17.86 18.23 -14.15
N ALA A 139 -17.56 17.64 -13.01
CA ALA A 139 -16.20 17.43 -12.54
C ALA A 139 -15.52 16.24 -13.24
N ILE A 140 -14.26 16.44 -13.63
CA ILE A 140 -13.38 15.33 -13.98
C ILE A 140 -12.70 14.86 -12.70
N LEU A 141 -13.10 13.69 -12.22
CA LEU A 141 -12.61 13.13 -10.96
C LEU A 141 -11.27 12.41 -11.14
N PRO A 142 -10.43 12.39 -10.09
CA PRO A 142 -9.21 11.61 -10.10
C PRO A 142 -9.50 10.13 -10.39
N GLN A 143 -8.71 9.54 -11.28
CA GLN A 143 -8.83 8.12 -11.66
C GLN A 143 -7.61 7.31 -11.22
N SER A 144 -6.77 7.89 -10.36
CA SER A 144 -5.41 7.41 -10.09
C SER A 144 -5.29 6.50 -8.87
N HIS A 145 -6.38 6.03 -8.26
CA HIS A 145 -6.32 5.15 -7.08
C HIS A 145 -5.44 3.92 -7.29
N SER A 146 -5.44 3.35 -8.49
CA SER A 146 -4.57 2.20 -8.81
C SER A 146 -3.10 2.63 -9.02
N VAL A 147 -2.85 3.80 -9.62
CA VAL A 147 -1.50 4.34 -9.81
C VAL A 147 -0.88 4.68 -8.47
N ASP A 148 -1.64 5.33 -7.59
CA ASP A 148 -1.17 5.73 -6.27
C ASP A 148 -0.87 4.51 -5.40
N ARG A 149 -1.69 3.46 -5.46
CA ARG A 149 -1.45 2.21 -4.75
C ARG A 149 -0.16 1.53 -5.19
N VAL A 150 0.12 1.48 -6.50
CA VAL A 150 1.41 0.98 -7.02
C VAL A 150 2.56 1.85 -6.52
N GLN A 151 2.43 3.18 -6.59
CA GLN A 151 3.45 4.11 -6.12
C GLN A 151 3.72 3.99 -4.61
N ASP A 152 2.67 3.82 -3.80
CA ASP A 152 2.77 3.59 -2.36
C ASP A 152 3.47 2.26 -2.05
N LEU A 153 3.06 1.15 -2.70
CA LEU A 153 3.71 -0.15 -2.54
C LEU A 153 5.18 -0.11 -2.95
N LEU A 154 5.52 0.60 -4.03
CA LEU A 154 6.91 0.79 -4.43
C LEU A 154 7.70 1.61 -3.42
N ALA A 155 7.12 2.69 -2.88
CA ALA A 155 7.75 3.49 -1.84
C ALA A 155 8.00 2.66 -0.57
N LYS A 156 7.03 1.84 -0.14
CA LYS A 156 7.19 0.90 0.97
C LYS A 156 8.25 -0.16 0.68
N SER A 157 8.30 -0.69 -0.55
CA SER A 157 9.36 -1.63 -0.96
C SER A 157 10.74 -1.00 -0.90
N VAL A 158 10.91 0.23 -1.40
CA VAL A 158 12.16 1.01 -1.29
C VAL A 158 12.58 1.16 0.17
N ALA A 159 11.65 1.59 1.04
CA ALA A 159 11.92 1.78 2.46
C ALA A 159 12.35 0.46 3.15
N LEU A 160 11.66 -0.64 2.85
CA LEU A 160 12.03 -1.97 3.38
C LEU A 160 13.40 -2.42 2.89
N ARG A 161 13.72 -2.28 1.60
CA ARG A 161 15.04 -2.64 1.04
C ARG A 161 16.16 -1.81 1.66
N THR A 162 15.96 -0.50 1.81
CA THR A 162 16.93 0.38 2.49
C THR A 162 17.13 -0.04 3.93
N ARG A 163 16.05 -0.38 4.64
CA ARG A 163 16.13 -0.85 6.03
C ARG A 163 16.82 -2.20 6.13
N THR A 164 16.58 -3.12 5.19
CA THR A 164 17.29 -4.42 5.11
C THR A 164 18.78 -4.24 4.83
N ALA A 165 19.14 -3.30 3.93
CA ALA A 165 20.56 -2.95 3.71
C ALA A 165 21.22 -2.44 4.99
N ASN A 166 20.54 -1.56 5.75
CA ASN A 166 21.06 -1.06 7.02
C ASN A 166 21.21 -2.18 8.08
N PHE A 167 20.30 -3.14 8.11
CA PHE A 167 20.40 -4.32 8.97
C PHE A 167 21.64 -5.15 8.60
N TYR A 168 21.88 -5.42 7.32
CA TYR A 168 23.11 -6.12 6.89
C TYR A 168 24.39 -5.32 7.16
N MET A 169 24.35 -3.98 7.04
CA MET A 169 25.46 -3.13 7.48
C MET A 169 25.71 -3.23 8.98
N GLY A 170 24.66 -3.39 9.79
CA GLY A 170 24.75 -3.67 11.22
C GLY A 170 25.43 -5.00 11.51
N LEU A 171 25.07 -6.06 10.78
CA LEU A 171 25.75 -7.36 10.86
C LEU A 171 27.22 -7.26 10.43
N ALA A 172 27.53 -6.60 9.31
CA ALA A 172 28.92 -6.40 8.88
C ALA A 172 29.78 -5.76 10.00
N ARG A 173 29.26 -4.71 10.66
CA ARG A 173 29.95 -4.09 11.81
C ARG A 173 30.10 -5.04 12.99
N ALA A 174 29.09 -5.86 13.28
CA ALA A 174 29.17 -6.84 14.38
C ALA A 174 30.23 -7.91 14.14
N PHE A 175 30.61 -8.15 12.89
CA PHE A 175 31.62 -9.11 12.46
C PHE A 175 32.89 -8.45 11.93
N GLU A 176 33.19 -7.17 12.24
CA GLU A 176 34.38 -6.45 11.75
C GLU A 176 35.72 -7.14 12.09
N ALA A 177 35.77 -7.92 13.18
CA ALA A 177 36.92 -8.71 13.58
C ALA A 177 37.11 -9.99 12.74
N VAL A 178 36.14 -10.37 11.90
CA VAL A 178 36.14 -11.58 11.06
C VAL A 178 35.91 -11.16 9.60
N PRO A 179 36.99 -10.82 8.84
CA PRO A 179 36.88 -10.21 7.51
C PRO A 179 36.01 -10.99 6.52
N GLU A 180 35.96 -12.31 6.63
CA GLU A 180 35.14 -13.17 5.77
C GLU A 180 33.64 -13.01 6.05
N GLU A 181 33.25 -12.86 7.30
CA GLU A 181 31.86 -12.60 7.69
C GLU A 181 31.48 -11.14 7.41
N GLU A 182 32.35 -10.19 7.74
CA GLU A 182 32.14 -8.77 7.41
C GLU A 182 31.88 -8.59 5.92
N GLY A 183 32.77 -9.12 5.07
CA GLY A 183 32.62 -9.03 3.61
C GLY A 183 31.33 -9.67 3.10
N PHE A 184 30.94 -10.80 3.67
CA PHE A 184 29.70 -11.47 3.29
C PHE A 184 28.45 -10.63 3.59
N TRP A 185 28.37 -9.98 4.76
CA TRP A 185 27.25 -9.13 5.11
C TRP A 185 27.27 -7.79 4.36
N LEU A 186 28.46 -7.26 4.08
CA LEU A 186 28.63 -6.05 3.28
C LEU A 186 28.13 -6.23 1.84
N ASP A 187 28.45 -7.36 1.19
CA ASP A 187 27.95 -7.67 -0.16
C ASP A 187 26.41 -7.72 -0.20
N ARG A 188 25.79 -8.24 0.85
CA ARG A 188 24.32 -8.26 0.96
C ARG A 188 23.73 -6.86 1.15
N ALA A 189 24.36 -6.04 1.96
CA ALA A 189 23.95 -4.66 2.13
C ALA A 189 24.00 -3.89 0.81
N LEU A 190 25.07 -4.06 0.03
CA LEU A 190 25.23 -3.46 -1.29
C LEU A 190 24.19 -3.98 -2.30
N TYR A 191 23.90 -5.29 -2.27
CA TYR A 191 22.85 -5.87 -3.12
C TYR A 191 21.49 -5.23 -2.84
N GLU A 192 21.06 -5.14 -1.58
CA GLU A 192 19.78 -4.55 -1.19
C GLU A 192 19.71 -3.05 -1.55
N GLY A 193 20.81 -2.31 -1.37
CA GLY A 193 20.92 -0.92 -1.78
C GLY A 193 20.75 -0.72 -3.30
N ASN A 194 21.35 -1.60 -4.10
CA ASN A 194 21.20 -1.58 -5.55
C ASN A 194 19.76 -1.87 -5.99
N ILE A 195 19.09 -2.85 -5.36
CA ILE A 195 17.67 -3.13 -5.65
C ILE A 195 16.79 -1.94 -5.24
N SER A 196 17.05 -1.32 -4.09
CA SER A 196 16.35 -0.10 -3.66
C SER A 196 16.46 1.01 -4.71
N ASN A 197 17.66 1.28 -5.23
CA ASN A 197 17.90 2.28 -6.25
C ASN A 197 17.17 1.96 -7.58
N LEU A 198 17.13 0.69 -7.99
CA LEU A 198 16.36 0.26 -9.16
C LEU A 198 14.87 0.51 -8.98
N LEU A 199 14.29 0.22 -7.81
CA LEU A 199 12.89 0.48 -7.52
C LEU A 199 12.57 1.98 -7.57
N VAL A 200 13.47 2.84 -7.07
CA VAL A 200 13.33 4.31 -7.18
C VAL A 200 13.31 4.74 -8.64
N PHE A 201 14.21 4.22 -9.47
CA PHE A 201 14.27 4.53 -10.89
C PHE A 201 12.98 4.14 -11.62
N PHE A 202 12.46 2.92 -11.37
CA PHE A 202 11.24 2.43 -12.01
C PHE A 202 9.95 3.03 -11.46
N ARG A 203 9.96 3.59 -10.25
CA ARG A 203 8.81 4.28 -9.67
C ARG A 203 8.24 5.35 -10.61
N GLY A 204 9.11 6.10 -11.32
CA GLY A 204 8.69 7.11 -12.30
C GLY A 204 8.14 6.54 -13.62
N SER A 205 8.45 5.28 -13.94
CA SER A 205 8.11 4.65 -15.21
C SER A 205 6.83 3.79 -15.15
N LEU A 206 6.43 3.32 -13.97
CA LEU A 206 5.22 2.52 -13.79
C LEU A 206 3.97 3.41 -13.83
N ARG A 207 3.24 3.30 -14.92
CA ARG A 207 1.90 3.86 -15.05
C ARG A 207 0.90 2.73 -14.76
N GLY A 208 0.21 2.84 -13.62
CA GLY A 208 -0.53 1.78 -12.94
C GLY A 208 -1.78 1.20 -13.63
N ALA A 209 -1.95 1.35 -14.93
CA ALA A 209 -3.18 0.92 -15.61
C ALA A 209 -3.36 -0.61 -15.71
N ASP A 210 -2.28 -1.42 -15.58
CA ASP A 210 -2.34 -2.84 -15.92
C ASP A 210 -1.89 -3.80 -14.79
N THR A 211 -1.73 -3.32 -13.55
CA THR A 211 -1.29 -4.18 -12.46
C THR A 211 -2.47 -4.91 -11.83
N PRO A 212 -2.49 -6.26 -11.80
CA PRO A 212 -3.58 -7.02 -11.20
C PRO A 212 -3.76 -6.66 -9.71
N LEU A 213 -4.99 -6.31 -9.30
CA LEU A 213 -5.31 -5.92 -7.92
C LEU A 213 -4.92 -6.98 -6.89
N LYS A 214 -5.16 -8.26 -7.18
CA LYS A 214 -4.76 -9.39 -6.31
C LYS A 214 -3.26 -9.40 -6.05
N LEU A 215 -2.44 -9.06 -7.04
CA LEU A 215 -0.99 -8.98 -6.88
C LEU A 215 -0.61 -7.82 -5.95
N LEU A 216 -1.26 -6.67 -6.07
CA LEU A 216 -1.03 -5.53 -5.17
C LEU A 216 -1.35 -5.87 -3.71
N GLU A 217 -2.44 -6.60 -3.46
CA GLU A 217 -2.80 -7.09 -2.12
C GLU A 217 -1.76 -8.06 -1.56
N HIS A 218 -1.33 -9.02 -2.38
CA HIS A 218 -0.29 -9.97 -1.98
C HIS A 218 1.03 -9.26 -1.66
N ILE A 219 1.44 -8.28 -2.48
CA ILE A 219 2.63 -7.46 -2.21
C ILE A 219 2.48 -6.71 -0.87
N GLY A 220 1.33 -6.08 -0.64
CA GLY A 220 1.07 -5.37 0.62
C GLY A 220 1.15 -6.29 1.84
N THR A 221 0.54 -7.46 1.77
CA THR A 221 0.59 -8.47 2.83
C THR A 221 2.02 -8.97 3.08
N MET A 222 2.77 -9.25 2.02
CA MET A 222 4.18 -9.64 2.12
C MET A 222 5.03 -8.55 2.76
N GLN A 223 4.83 -7.28 2.38
CA GLN A 223 5.57 -6.15 2.97
C GLN A 223 5.38 -6.04 4.48
N VAL A 224 4.15 -6.26 4.98
CA VAL A 224 3.87 -6.29 6.42
C VAL A 224 4.65 -7.42 7.11
N ARG A 225 4.61 -8.63 6.56
CA ARG A 225 5.33 -9.79 7.11
C ARG A 225 6.85 -9.56 7.14
N VAL A 226 7.42 -9.02 6.05
CA VAL A 226 8.86 -8.70 5.96
C VAL A 226 9.23 -7.61 6.96
N ARG A 227 8.43 -6.56 7.08
CA ARG A 227 8.63 -5.48 8.06
C ARG A 227 8.71 -6.02 9.49
N ASP A 228 7.79 -6.91 9.85
CA ASP A 228 7.69 -7.46 11.20
C ASP A 228 8.85 -8.43 11.50
N ALA A 229 9.23 -9.27 10.53
CA ALA A 229 10.40 -10.14 10.66
C ALA A 229 11.71 -9.33 10.78
N LEU A 230 11.86 -8.29 9.97
CA LEU A 230 13.02 -7.39 10.01
C LEU A 230 13.09 -6.63 11.34
N ALA A 231 11.96 -6.11 11.85
CA ALA A 231 11.93 -5.45 13.15
C ALA A 231 12.37 -6.37 14.30
N LYS A 232 11.97 -7.65 14.25
CA LYS A 232 12.42 -8.65 15.23
C LYS A 232 13.93 -8.86 15.13
N ALA A 233 14.47 -9.02 13.93
CA ALA A 233 15.91 -9.22 13.72
C ALA A 233 16.74 -8.00 14.15
N GLU A 234 16.28 -6.78 13.85
CA GLU A 234 16.93 -5.53 14.31
C GLU A 234 16.95 -5.41 15.83
N ASN A 235 15.83 -5.75 16.49
CA ASN A 235 15.78 -5.74 17.96
C ASN A 235 16.76 -6.76 18.58
N GLN A 236 16.91 -7.92 17.95
CA GLN A 236 17.85 -8.95 18.38
C GLN A 236 19.30 -8.48 18.20
N LEU A 237 19.64 -7.86 17.07
CA LEU A 237 20.95 -7.29 16.81
C LEU A 237 21.27 -6.13 17.77
N ASN A 238 20.31 -5.27 18.07
CA ASN A 238 20.48 -4.18 19.03
C ASN A 238 20.67 -4.68 20.47
N ALA A 239 20.05 -5.79 20.82
CA ALA A 239 20.19 -6.42 22.13
C ALA A 239 21.51 -7.22 22.29
N ASN A 240 22.07 -7.70 21.18
CA ASN A 240 23.31 -8.47 21.14
C ASN A 240 24.25 -7.90 20.06
N SER A 241 25.16 -7.01 20.46
CA SER A 241 26.10 -6.34 19.56
C SER A 241 27.22 -7.25 19.03
N SER A 242 27.34 -8.47 19.56
CA SER A 242 28.33 -9.46 19.14
C SER A 242 27.68 -10.83 18.95
N PRO A 243 26.78 -10.97 17.95
CA PRO A 243 26.08 -12.22 17.69
C PRO A 243 27.08 -13.30 17.20
N SER A 244 26.75 -14.56 17.47
CA SER A 244 27.40 -15.66 16.77
C SER A 244 26.95 -15.69 15.29
N PRO A 245 27.75 -16.26 14.36
CA PRO A 245 27.33 -16.43 12.98
C PRO A 245 25.98 -17.20 12.84
N VAL A 246 25.77 -18.18 13.70
CA VAL A 246 24.53 -18.98 13.72
C VAL A 246 23.31 -18.16 14.07
N GLU A 247 23.44 -17.23 15.03
CA GLU A 247 22.34 -16.29 15.35
C GLU A 247 22.04 -15.36 14.17
N ALA A 248 23.06 -14.79 13.54
CA ALA A 248 22.91 -13.93 12.38
C ALA A 248 22.22 -14.68 11.21
N TYR A 249 22.63 -15.92 10.92
CA TYR A 249 21.99 -16.74 9.89
C TYR A 249 20.54 -17.04 10.22
N ARG A 250 20.20 -17.32 11.48
CA ARG A 250 18.83 -17.56 11.93
C ARG A 250 17.95 -16.34 11.67
N TRP A 251 18.41 -15.14 12.05
CA TRP A 251 17.65 -13.91 11.85
C TRP A 251 17.38 -13.62 10.36
N VAL A 252 18.40 -13.84 9.52
CA VAL A 252 18.28 -13.62 8.08
C VAL A 252 17.36 -14.66 7.42
N LEU A 253 17.46 -15.93 7.80
CA LEU A 253 16.58 -16.98 7.30
C LEU A 253 15.12 -16.76 7.75
N ASP A 254 14.88 -16.22 8.95
CA ASP A 254 13.53 -15.85 9.41
C ASP A 254 12.93 -14.73 8.53
N ILE A 255 13.74 -13.78 8.06
CA ILE A 255 13.31 -12.76 7.11
C ILE A 255 13.02 -13.38 5.73
N MET A 256 13.86 -14.29 5.26
CA MET A 256 13.70 -14.96 3.97
C MET A 256 12.47 -15.89 3.93
N ASP A 257 12.14 -16.55 5.02
CA ASP A 257 10.99 -17.46 5.12
C ASP A 257 9.62 -16.77 4.92
N VAL A 258 9.54 -15.45 5.11
CA VAL A 258 8.31 -14.69 4.92
C VAL A 258 8.16 -14.10 3.50
N LEU A 259 9.19 -14.24 2.66
CA LEU A 259 9.13 -13.86 1.25
C LEU A 259 8.34 -14.91 0.46
N ASP A 260 7.60 -14.44 -0.53
CA ASP A 260 6.82 -15.26 -1.44
C ASP A 260 7.49 -15.31 -2.80
N GLU A 261 7.82 -16.52 -3.26
CA GLU A 261 8.53 -16.76 -4.52
C GLU A 261 7.74 -16.28 -5.73
N GLU A 262 6.44 -16.54 -5.74
CA GLU A 262 5.57 -16.21 -6.86
C GLU A 262 5.39 -14.69 -6.99
N ILE A 263 5.19 -14.01 -5.85
CA ILE A 263 5.10 -12.55 -5.82
C ILE A 263 6.39 -11.91 -6.32
N PHE A 264 7.55 -12.41 -5.89
CA PHE A 264 8.85 -11.87 -6.32
C PHE A 264 9.02 -11.95 -7.84
N ALA A 265 8.75 -13.11 -8.44
CA ALA A 265 8.84 -13.33 -9.87
C ALA A 265 7.85 -12.45 -10.67
N GLN A 266 6.60 -12.33 -10.18
CA GLN A 266 5.57 -11.49 -10.80
C GLN A 266 5.93 -10.01 -10.74
N VAL A 267 6.46 -9.52 -9.62
CA VAL A 267 6.92 -8.13 -9.47
C VAL A 267 8.05 -7.81 -10.45
N LEU A 268 9.03 -8.69 -10.59
CA LEU A 268 10.10 -8.49 -11.56
C LEU A 268 9.58 -8.46 -13.00
N GLY A 269 8.63 -9.33 -13.36
CA GLY A 269 7.99 -9.31 -14.67
C GLY A 269 7.23 -8.02 -14.97
N LEU A 270 6.61 -7.41 -13.97
CA LEU A 270 5.93 -6.12 -14.11
C LEU A 270 6.90 -4.94 -14.24
N LEU A 271 8.03 -5.00 -13.53
CA LEU A 271 9.04 -3.94 -13.59
C LEU A 271 9.73 -3.87 -14.95
N PHE A 272 9.87 -5.01 -15.63
CA PHE A 272 10.61 -5.13 -16.88
C PHE A 272 9.85 -5.85 -17.99
N PRO A 273 8.64 -5.42 -18.36
CA PRO A 273 7.78 -6.16 -19.28
C PRO A 273 8.35 -6.29 -20.71
N LYS A 274 9.29 -5.41 -21.08
CA LYS A 274 9.92 -5.38 -22.41
C LYS A 274 11.40 -5.76 -22.40
N GLU A 275 11.94 -6.13 -21.24
CA GLU A 275 13.37 -6.36 -21.03
C GLU A 275 13.64 -7.75 -20.43
N PRO A 276 13.35 -8.83 -21.15
CA PRO A 276 13.48 -10.19 -20.62
C PRO A 276 14.93 -10.52 -20.20
N VAL A 277 15.92 -9.94 -20.85
CA VAL A 277 17.34 -10.14 -20.51
C VAL A 277 17.66 -9.49 -19.16
N ALA A 278 17.16 -8.26 -18.90
CA ALA A 278 17.36 -7.58 -17.63
C ALA A 278 16.64 -8.31 -16.48
N THR A 279 15.42 -8.78 -16.73
CA THR A 279 14.66 -9.60 -15.77
C THR A 279 15.41 -10.87 -15.40
N ALA A 280 15.92 -11.62 -16.39
CA ALA A 280 16.69 -12.84 -16.19
C ALA A 280 18.00 -12.56 -15.41
N ALA A 281 18.70 -11.47 -15.72
CA ALA A 281 19.92 -11.09 -15.00
C ALA A 281 19.65 -10.74 -13.52
N LEU A 282 18.54 -10.07 -13.23
CA LEU A 282 18.13 -9.76 -11.84
C LEU A 282 17.71 -11.01 -11.08
N MET A 283 16.98 -11.93 -11.73
CA MET A 283 16.61 -13.22 -11.13
C MET A 283 17.85 -14.05 -10.82
N ALA A 284 18.80 -14.16 -11.76
CA ALA A 284 20.05 -14.87 -11.55
C ALA A 284 20.87 -14.27 -10.38
N ARG A 285 20.94 -12.95 -10.28
CA ARG A 285 21.63 -12.28 -9.18
C ARG A 285 20.95 -12.51 -7.82
N ALA A 286 19.61 -12.47 -7.78
CA ALA A 286 18.88 -12.82 -6.57
C ALA A 286 19.10 -14.28 -6.18
N ALA A 287 19.04 -15.20 -7.14
CA ALA A 287 19.33 -16.61 -6.92
C ALA A 287 20.76 -16.84 -6.40
N GLY A 288 21.76 -16.17 -6.95
CA GLY A 288 23.14 -16.21 -6.44
C GLY A 288 23.24 -15.81 -4.98
N GLN A 289 22.62 -14.69 -4.60
CA GLN A 289 22.60 -14.26 -3.19
C GLN A 289 21.92 -15.30 -2.26
N MET A 290 20.87 -15.97 -2.70
CA MET A 290 20.21 -17.03 -1.94
C MET A 290 21.06 -18.29 -1.82
N GLN A 291 21.71 -18.70 -2.92
CA GLN A 291 22.61 -19.86 -2.96
C GLN A 291 23.82 -19.66 -2.03
N ASP A 292 24.44 -18.47 -2.05
CA ASP A 292 25.56 -18.13 -1.19
C ASP A 292 25.18 -18.17 0.30
N LEU A 293 24.00 -17.66 0.66
CA LEU A 293 23.48 -17.74 2.03
C LEU A 293 23.25 -19.21 2.43
N ALA A 294 22.56 -19.97 1.58
CA ALA A 294 22.25 -21.36 1.85
C ALA A 294 23.51 -22.22 2.00
N ALA A 295 24.53 -22.03 1.13
CA ALA A 295 25.80 -22.74 1.21
C ALA A 295 26.51 -22.44 2.53
N ARG A 296 26.60 -21.15 2.88
CA ARG A 296 27.29 -20.71 4.10
C ARG A 296 26.60 -21.23 5.38
N VAL A 297 25.28 -21.24 5.41
CA VAL A 297 24.51 -21.85 6.52
C VAL A 297 24.81 -23.32 6.66
N LEU A 298 24.82 -24.08 5.54
CA LEU A 298 25.09 -25.53 5.55
C LEU A 298 26.53 -25.87 5.98
N GLU A 299 27.49 -24.97 5.70
CA GLU A 299 28.89 -25.14 6.07
C GLU A 299 29.21 -24.74 7.52
N ARG A 300 28.49 -23.75 8.07
CA ARG A 300 28.84 -23.08 9.32
C ARG A 300 27.96 -23.46 10.51
N THR A 301 26.90 -24.26 10.31
CA THR A 301 26.01 -24.69 11.40
C THR A 301 25.60 -26.15 11.25
N GLU A 302 25.41 -26.83 12.37
CA GLU A 302 24.82 -28.16 12.43
C GLU A 302 23.35 -28.16 12.88
N GLU A 303 22.71 -26.96 13.00
CA GLU A 303 21.33 -26.85 13.44
C GLU A 303 20.34 -27.39 12.39
N PRO A 304 19.57 -28.46 12.70
CA PRO A 304 18.70 -29.10 11.71
C PRO A 304 17.64 -28.14 11.11
N LEU A 305 17.09 -27.23 11.94
CA LEU A 305 16.08 -26.27 11.48
C LEU A 305 16.66 -25.28 10.46
N LEU A 306 17.89 -24.79 10.69
CA LEU A 306 18.55 -23.88 9.75
C LEU A 306 18.91 -24.60 8.45
N HIS A 307 19.31 -25.88 8.52
CA HIS A 307 19.54 -26.69 7.33
C HIS A 307 18.27 -26.86 6.48
N VAL A 308 17.12 -27.11 7.11
CA VAL A 308 15.83 -27.19 6.38
C VAL A 308 15.52 -25.86 5.69
N LYS A 309 15.69 -24.74 6.38
CA LYS A 309 15.46 -23.40 5.80
C LYS A 309 16.43 -23.10 4.66
N ALA A 310 17.71 -23.41 4.84
CA ALA A 310 18.74 -23.23 3.81
C ALA A 310 18.47 -24.11 2.56
N ALA A 311 18.04 -25.35 2.75
CA ALA A 311 17.67 -26.24 1.65
C ALA A 311 16.47 -25.70 0.85
N ARG A 312 15.44 -25.17 1.54
CA ARG A 312 14.29 -24.51 0.89
C ARG A 312 14.74 -23.27 0.10
N LEU A 313 15.57 -22.43 0.69
CA LEU A 313 16.10 -21.24 0.04
C LEU A 313 16.90 -21.59 -1.22
N ARG A 314 17.74 -22.64 -1.15
CA ARG A 314 18.50 -23.16 -2.30
C ARG A 314 17.58 -23.66 -3.42
N ALA A 315 16.56 -24.45 -3.08
CA ALA A 315 15.60 -24.94 -4.04
C ALA A 315 14.83 -23.79 -4.72
N TRP A 316 14.51 -22.72 -4.00
CA TRP A 316 13.93 -21.52 -4.58
C TRP A 316 14.90 -20.82 -5.55
N ALA A 317 16.16 -20.64 -5.15
CA ALA A 317 17.19 -20.06 -6.02
C ALA A 317 17.39 -20.87 -7.33
N ASP A 318 17.35 -22.19 -7.25
CA ASP A 318 17.49 -23.07 -8.42
C ASP A 318 16.29 -22.89 -9.38
N ARG A 319 15.06 -22.71 -8.87
CA ARG A 319 13.88 -22.39 -9.69
C ARG A 319 13.98 -21.01 -10.36
N LEU A 320 14.48 -19.99 -9.67
CA LEU A 320 14.70 -18.66 -10.24
C LEU A 320 15.70 -18.70 -11.39
N ASN A 321 16.81 -19.46 -11.25
CA ASN A 321 17.81 -19.64 -12.30
C ASN A 321 17.29 -20.43 -13.50
N ALA A 322 16.37 -21.37 -13.29
CA ALA A 322 15.78 -22.15 -14.37
C ALA A 322 14.80 -21.36 -15.25
N GLY A 323 14.47 -20.12 -14.88
CA GLY A 323 13.55 -19.26 -15.64
C GLY A 323 12.12 -19.78 -15.71
N VAL A 324 11.71 -20.63 -14.77
CA VAL A 324 10.35 -21.19 -14.73
C VAL A 324 9.40 -20.16 -14.12
N PRO A 325 8.44 -19.59 -14.89
CA PRO A 325 7.32 -18.87 -14.30
C PRO A 325 6.54 -19.86 -13.44
N GLY A 326 6.36 -19.54 -12.15
CA GLY A 326 5.55 -20.35 -11.26
C GLY A 326 4.17 -20.63 -11.87
N GLY A 327 3.81 -21.91 -12.02
CA GLY A 327 2.44 -22.38 -12.04
C GLY A 327 1.72 -22.43 -13.38
N GLN A 328 1.88 -23.54 -14.09
CA GLN A 328 0.73 -24.24 -14.66
C GLN A 328 0.64 -25.60 -13.96
N ALA A 329 -0.27 -25.71 -13.03
CA ALA A 329 -0.96 -26.94 -12.67
C ALA A 329 -2.33 -26.55 -12.08
#